data_494b4ea9bd745fd0ffc690dbe22c2b3d
#
_entry.id   494b4ea9bd745fd0ffc690dbe22c2b3d
#
_cell.length_a   1.000
_cell.length_b   1.000
_cell.length_c   1.000
_cell.angle_alpha   90.00
_cell.angle_beta   90.00
_cell.angle_gamma   90.00
#
_symmetry.space_group_name_H-M   'P 1'
#
loop_
_entity.id
_entity.type
_entity.pdbx_description
1 polymer ?
#
loop_
_entity_poly.entity_id
_entity_poly.type
_entity_poly.pdbx_seq_one_letter_code
_entity_poly.pdbx_strand_id
1 'polypeptide(L)'
;MLHIFKDSPFNVIDRARIFTDYFHWIEETLKVVKDSNEIWYFKLHPSAIKWGEDQKKIFNTLTKKIFKKTPKNIVLITNEYSNLKLISKAQKVITFHGTAHVEAICFGQKPIVIQRSPIRSISNKIYLKPKSIREYRQL
;
A
#
# COMPACT_ATOMS: atom_id res chain seq x y z
N MET A 1 3.27 0.28 0.16
CA MET A 1 3.95 -0.01 -1.12
C MET A 1 2.89 -0.22 -2.18
N LEU A 2 3.04 0.43 -3.34
CA LEU A 2 2.11 0.29 -4.46
C LEU A 2 2.21 -1.10 -5.09
N HIS A 3 1.11 -1.55 -5.67
CA HIS A 3 1.02 -2.78 -6.45
C HIS A 3 0.95 -2.48 -7.94
N ILE A 4 1.17 -3.48 -8.78
CA ILE A 4 0.93 -3.39 -10.22
C ILE A 4 -0.58 -3.38 -10.45
N PHE A 5 -1.11 -2.30 -11.04
CA PHE A 5 -2.55 -2.12 -11.22
C PHE A 5 -3.13 -3.08 -12.25
N LYS A 6 -2.31 -3.51 -13.22
CA LYS A 6 -2.68 -4.51 -14.24
C LYS A 6 -2.62 -5.94 -13.72
N ASP A 7 -1.88 -6.18 -12.64
CA ASP A 7 -1.87 -7.47 -11.99
C ASP A 7 -3.18 -7.63 -11.21
N SER A 8 -3.94 -8.65 -11.50
CA SER A 8 -5.25 -8.85 -10.94
C SER A 8 -5.27 -9.93 -9.87
N PRO A 9 -4.78 -9.66 -8.67
CA PRO A 9 -5.00 -10.54 -7.53
C PRO A 9 -6.46 -10.52 -7.07
N PHE A 10 -7.27 -9.60 -7.61
CA PHE A 10 -8.70 -9.51 -7.31
C PHE A 10 -9.48 -10.76 -7.72
N ASN A 11 -8.99 -11.51 -8.71
CA ASN A 11 -9.70 -12.68 -9.23
C ASN A 11 -9.53 -13.94 -8.38
N VAL A 12 -8.62 -13.96 -7.41
CA VAL A 12 -8.15 -15.25 -6.92
C VAL A 12 -8.52 -15.60 -5.49
N ILE A 13 -8.64 -14.68 -4.51
CA ILE A 13 -8.42 -15.20 -3.15
C ILE A 13 -9.40 -14.77 -2.07
N ASP A 14 -10.12 -13.66 -2.15
CA ASP A 14 -10.93 -13.25 -1.01
C ASP A 14 -12.27 -12.65 -1.39
N ARG A 15 -13.35 -13.35 -1.06
CA ARG A 15 -14.73 -12.87 -1.27
C ARG A 15 -15.07 -11.66 -0.40
N ALA A 16 -14.32 -11.43 0.67
CA ALA A 16 -14.48 -10.31 1.58
C ALA A 16 -13.59 -9.12 1.18
N ARG A 17 -13.87 -8.53 0.03
CA ARG A 17 -13.13 -7.34 -0.45
C ARG A 17 -13.67 -6.10 0.23
N ILE A 18 -12.78 -5.32 0.84
CA ILE A 18 -13.14 -4.00 1.36
C ILE A 18 -12.93 -2.88 0.31
N PHE A 19 -12.13 -3.12 -0.72
CA PHE A 19 -11.91 -2.20 -1.86
C PHE A 19 -12.31 -2.89 -3.16
N THR A 20 -12.85 -2.14 -4.11
CA THR A 20 -13.25 -2.65 -5.43
C THR A 20 -12.05 -3.00 -6.29
N ASP A 21 -10.98 -2.21 -6.19
CA ASP A 21 -9.74 -2.34 -6.94
C ASP A 21 -8.58 -1.59 -6.27
N TYR A 22 -7.40 -1.60 -6.90
CA TYR A 22 -6.23 -0.88 -6.41
C TYR A 22 -6.38 0.63 -6.45
N PHE A 23 -7.11 1.17 -7.42
CA PHE A 23 -7.35 2.61 -7.50
C PHE A 23 -8.17 3.07 -6.29
N HIS A 24 -9.25 2.36 -5.99
CA HIS A 24 -10.08 2.61 -4.81
C HIS A 24 -9.27 2.53 -3.52
N TRP A 25 -8.40 1.52 -3.37
CA TRP A 25 -7.53 1.42 -2.21
C TRP A 25 -6.60 2.64 -2.07
N ILE A 26 -5.96 3.09 -3.18
CA ILE A 26 -5.08 4.26 -3.14
C ILE A 26 -5.87 5.54 -2.87
N GLU A 27 -7.05 5.71 -3.44
CA GLU A 27 -7.92 6.86 -3.15
C GLU A 27 -8.30 6.92 -1.67
N GLU A 28 -8.68 5.79 -1.07
CA GLU A 28 -9.00 5.72 0.36
C GLU A 28 -7.76 5.97 1.24
N THR A 29 -6.60 5.48 0.83
CA THR A 29 -5.33 5.78 1.50
C THR A 29 -5.01 7.27 1.44
N LEU A 30 -5.16 7.91 0.28
CA LEU A 30 -4.94 9.34 0.12
C LEU A 30 -5.90 10.20 0.96
N LYS A 31 -7.13 9.74 1.20
CA LYS A 31 -8.06 10.40 2.13
C LYS A 31 -7.55 10.32 3.57
N VAL A 32 -7.00 9.18 4.00
CA VAL A 32 -6.34 9.07 5.32
C VAL A 32 -5.15 10.02 5.41
N VAL A 33 -4.32 10.09 4.37
CA VAL A 33 -3.17 11.00 4.31
C VAL A 33 -3.58 12.46 4.45
N LYS A 34 -4.74 12.83 3.89
CA LYS A 34 -5.27 14.20 3.96
C LYS A 34 -5.50 14.66 5.39
N ASP A 35 -5.93 13.75 6.25
CA ASP A 35 -6.26 14.03 7.65
C ASP A 35 -5.10 13.69 8.60
N SER A 36 -3.91 13.35 8.06
CA SER A 36 -2.72 12.94 8.79
C SER A 36 -1.63 14.01 8.75
N ASN A 37 -0.92 14.18 9.86
CA ASN A 37 0.29 14.99 9.94
C ASN A 37 1.58 14.19 9.70
N GLU A 38 1.47 12.87 9.55
CA GLU A 38 2.60 11.98 9.34
C GLU A 38 3.15 12.07 7.92
N ILE A 39 4.43 11.74 7.72
CA ILE A 39 5.04 11.65 6.40
C ILE A 39 4.73 10.29 5.79
N TRP A 40 4.14 10.30 4.62
CA TRP A 40 3.72 9.12 3.89
C TRP A 40 4.60 8.84 2.69
N TYR A 41 5.28 7.70 2.70
CA TYR A 41 6.12 7.22 1.60
C TYR A 41 5.35 6.27 0.71
N PHE A 42 5.10 6.67 -0.52
CA PHE A 42 4.49 5.82 -1.54
C PHE A 42 5.58 5.26 -2.44
N LYS A 43 5.91 3.99 -2.25
CA LYS A 43 6.94 3.34 -3.07
C LYS A 43 6.32 2.68 -4.29
N LEU A 44 6.85 3.02 -5.46
CA LEU A 44 6.48 2.40 -6.73
C LEU A 44 6.88 0.92 -6.76
N HIS A 45 6.12 0.10 -7.49
CA HIS A 45 6.45 -1.31 -7.66
C HIS A 45 7.64 -1.47 -8.62
N PRO A 46 8.68 -2.26 -8.26
CA PRO A 46 9.90 -2.35 -9.07
C PRO A 46 9.67 -2.91 -10.48
N SER A 47 8.66 -3.74 -10.66
CA SER A 47 8.33 -4.33 -11.96
C SER A 47 7.29 -3.55 -12.76
N ALA A 48 6.81 -2.39 -12.31
CA ALA A 48 5.74 -1.64 -12.98
C ALA A 48 6.08 -1.34 -14.45
N ILE A 49 7.31 -0.93 -14.72
CA ILE A 49 7.78 -0.62 -16.08
C ILE A 49 7.69 -1.86 -16.97
N LYS A 50 8.09 -3.05 -16.47
CA LYS A 50 8.01 -4.31 -17.22
C LYS A 50 6.58 -4.69 -17.60
N TRP A 51 5.59 -4.24 -16.81
CA TRP A 51 4.17 -4.43 -17.06
C TRP A 51 3.56 -3.30 -17.88
N GLY A 52 4.36 -2.35 -18.37
CA GLY A 52 3.91 -1.20 -19.14
C GLY A 52 3.03 -0.25 -18.32
N GLU A 53 3.33 -0.10 -17.01
CA GLU A 53 2.64 0.81 -16.12
C GLU A 53 3.48 2.04 -15.78
N ASP A 54 2.96 3.22 -16.10
CA ASP A 54 3.47 4.48 -15.55
C ASP A 54 2.80 4.76 -14.20
N GLN A 55 3.27 4.10 -13.16
CA GLN A 55 2.73 4.26 -11.80
C GLN A 55 2.88 5.68 -11.27
N LYS A 56 3.90 6.41 -11.69
CA LYS A 56 4.09 7.82 -11.30
C LYS A 56 2.95 8.68 -11.85
N LYS A 57 2.62 8.51 -13.12
CA LYS A 57 1.49 9.21 -13.76
C LYS A 57 0.16 8.83 -13.11
N ILE A 58 -0.08 7.55 -12.88
CA ILE A 58 -1.29 7.04 -12.22
C ILE A 58 -1.42 7.68 -10.82
N PHE A 59 -0.37 7.58 -9.99
CA PHE A 59 -0.37 8.12 -8.63
C PHE A 59 -0.62 9.63 -8.61
N ASN A 60 0.05 10.38 -9.50
CA ASN A 60 -0.15 11.82 -9.62
C ASN A 60 -1.59 12.18 -10.02
N THR A 61 -2.21 11.40 -10.90
CA THR A 61 -3.61 11.60 -11.30
C THR A 61 -4.55 11.39 -10.11
N LEU A 62 -4.37 10.31 -9.35
CA LEU A 62 -5.16 10.03 -8.15
C LEU A 62 -4.96 11.11 -7.07
N THR A 63 -3.72 11.54 -6.87
CA THR A 63 -3.41 12.60 -5.91
C THR A 63 -4.10 13.92 -6.27
N LYS A 64 -4.07 14.32 -7.55
CA LYS A 64 -4.76 15.53 -8.03
C LYS A 64 -6.29 15.46 -7.87
N LYS A 65 -6.87 14.27 -7.94
CA LYS A 65 -8.31 14.05 -7.69
C LYS A 65 -8.70 14.36 -6.24
N ILE A 66 -7.83 14.07 -5.29
CA ILE A 66 -8.09 14.23 -3.84
C ILE A 66 -7.63 15.58 -3.31
N PHE A 67 -6.53 16.13 -3.87
CA PHE A 67 -5.91 17.35 -3.40
C PHE A 67 -5.83 18.38 -4.52
N LYS A 68 -6.15 19.64 -4.22
CA LYS A 68 -5.90 20.77 -5.15
C LYS A 68 -4.40 20.95 -5.45
N LYS A 69 -3.56 20.70 -4.42
CA LYS A 69 -2.10 20.70 -4.49
C LYS A 69 -1.57 19.55 -3.68
N THR A 70 -0.61 18.80 -4.21
CA THR A 70 0.02 17.68 -3.50
C THR A 70 0.58 18.13 -2.16
N PRO A 71 0.16 17.53 -1.04
CA PRO A 71 0.67 17.88 0.28
C PRO A 71 2.16 17.57 0.43
N LYS A 72 2.85 18.35 1.27
CA LYS A 72 4.28 18.17 1.52
C LYS A 72 4.61 16.87 2.25
N ASN A 73 3.64 16.29 2.95
CA ASN A 73 3.79 15.03 3.67
C ASN A 73 3.62 13.79 2.79
N ILE A 74 3.42 13.94 1.48
CA ILE A 74 3.40 12.83 0.51
C ILE A 74 4.75 12.80 -0.22
N VAL A 75 5.46 11.68 -0.08
CA VAL A 75 6.74 11.42 -0.75
C VAL A 75 6.61 10.21 -1.65
N LEU A 76 6.78 10.40 -2.96
CA LEU A 76 6.80 9.30 -3.92
C LEU A 76 8.23 8.78 -4.05
N ILE A 77 8.42 7.49 -3.77
CA ILE A 77 9.71 6.82 -3.81
C ILE A 77 9.81 5.97 -5.07
N THR A 78 10.86 6.19 -5.84
CA THR A 78 11.21 5.43 -7.03
C THR A 78 11.86 4.08 -6.69
N ASN A 79 12.13 3.26 -7.72
CA ASN A 79 12.66 1.91 -7.53
C ASN A 79 14.11 1.84 -7.07
N GLU A 80 14.84 2.97 -7.11
CA GLU A 80 16.25 3.06 -6.72
C GLU A 80 16.48 2.84 -5.22
N TYR A 81 15.43 3.06 -4.41
CA TYR A 81 15.53 2.89 -2.96
C TYR A 81 15.24 1.45 -2.54
N SER A 82 16.08 0.91 -1.69
CA SER A 82 15.91 -0.42 -1.10
C SER A 82 14.63 -0.49 -0.24
N ASN A 83 13.81 -1.53 -0.45
CA ASN A 83 12.66 -1.81 0.40
C ASN A 83 13.06 -1.97 1.85
N LEU A 84 14.11 -2.73 2.10
CA LEU A 84 14.58 -3.02 3.46
C LEU A 84 14.95 -1.75 4.23
N LYS A 85 15.66 -0.80 3.57
CA LYS A 85 16.00 0.48 4.19
C LYS A 85 14.79 1.34 4.50
N LEU A 86 13.76 1.31 3.66
CA LEU A 86 12.53 2.07 3.90
C LEU A 86 11.72 1.42 5.02
N ILE A 87 11.53 0.11 4.96
CA ILE A 87 10.74 -0.65 5.92
C ILE A 87 11.36 -0.58 7.31
N SER A 88 12.69 -0.72 7.42
CA SER A 88 13.37 -0.67 8.73
C SER A 88 13.22 0.68 9.46
N LYS A 89 12.92 1.76 8.73
CA LYS A 89 12.72 3.11 9.29
C LYS A 89 11.24 3.51 9.38
N ALA A 90 10.35 2.77 8.77
CA ALA A 90 8.93 3.07 8.79
C ALA A 90 8.32 2.69 10.14
N GLN A 91 7.48 3.55 10.70
CA GLN A 91 6.70 3.23 11.89
C GLN A 91 5.58 2.22 11.55
N LYS A 92 5.05 2.29 10.34
CA LYS A 92 3.96 1.43 9.88
C LYS A 92 4.13 1.12 8.38
N VAL A 93 3.90 -0.12 8.02
CA VAL A 93 3.95 -0.56 6.62
C VAL A 93 2.56 -0.99 6.19
N ILE A 94 2.13 -0.48 5.03
CA ILE A 94 0.85 -0.83 4.42
C ILE A 94 1.12 -1.43 3.05
N THR A 95 0.55 -2.58 2.79
CA THR A 95 0.61 -3.25 1.49
C THR A 95 -0.72 -3.92 1.17
N PHE A 96 -1.05 -3.98 -0.11
CA PHE A 96 -2.28 -4.65 -0.51
C PHE A 96 -2.11 -6.18 -0.46
N HIS A 97 -1.12 -6.68 -1.18
CA HIS A 97 -0.81 -8.10 -1.31
C HIS A 97 0.64 -8.23 -1.79
N GLY A 98 1.53 -8.78 -1.03
CA GLY A 98 2.92 -8.86 -1.46
C GLY A 98 3.87 -9.17 -0.32
N THR A 99 5.15 -9.39 -0.63
CA THR A 99 6.18 -9.82 0.33
C THR A 99 6.62 -8.72 1.30
N ALA A 100 6.33 -7.46 1.01
CA ALA A 100 6.72 -6.32 1.87
C ALA A 100 6.23 -6.43 3.33
N HIS A 101 5.08 -7.10 3.56
CA HIS A 101 4.63 -7.34 4.93
C HIS A 101 5.50 -8.36 5.67
N VAL A 102 6.05 -9.34 4.95
CA VAL A 102 6.99 -10.33 5.54
C VAL A 102 8.28 -9.61 5.95
N GLU A 103 8.80 -8.77 5.07
CA GLU A 103 9.97 -7.94 5.37
C GLU A 103 9.72 -7.08 6.62
N ALA A 104 8.55 -6.44 6.72
CA ALA A 104 8.17 -5.64 7.88
C ALA A 104 8.10 -6.46 9.18
N ILE A 105 7.55 -7.66 9.11
CA ILE A 105 7.49 -8.58 10.26
C ILE A 105 8.90 -8.97 10.72
N CYS A 106 9.83 -9.20 9.80
CA CYS A 106 11.23 -9.49 10.13
C CYS A 106 11.91 -8.33 10.89
N PHE A 107 11.42 -7.10 10.74
CA PHE A 107 11.84 -5.93 11.53
C PHE A 107 11.01 -5.71 12.81
N GLY A 108 10.22 -6.70 13.22
CA GLY A 108 9.38 -6.62 14.43
C GLY A 108 8.15 -5.74 14.30
N GLN A 109 7.81 -5.31 13.07
CA GLN A 109 6.63 -4.48 12.83
C GLN A 109 5.37 -5.32 12.67
N LYS A 110 4.21 -4.70 12.92
CA LYS A 110 2.91 -5.28 12.63
C LYS A 110 2.27 -4.57 11.43
N PRO A 111 2.53 -5.02 10.19
CA PRO A 111 2.08 -4.35 8.98
C PRO A 111 0.56 -4.45 8.80
N ILE A 112 0.00 -3.50 8.03
CA ILE A 112 -1.38 -3.55 7.55
C ILE A 112 -1.38 -4.24 6.18
N VAL A 113 -2.11 -5.35 6.07
CA VAL A 113 -2.24 -6.14 4.85
C VAL A 113 -3.71 -6.15 4.42
N ILE A 114 -3.99 -5.65 3.23
CA ILE A 114 -5.38 -5.48 2.75
C ILE A 114 -5.99 -6.81 2.37
N GLN A 115 -5.24 -7.65 1.66
CA GLN A 115 -5.66 -9.02 1.36
C GLN A 115 -4.90 -10.04 2.20
N ARG A 116 -5.29 -11.31 2.07
CA ARG A 116 -4.59 -12.40 2.74
C ARG A 116 -3.13 -12.43 2.31
N SER A 117 -2.23 -12.67 3.26
CA SER A 117 -0.83 -12.92 2.96
C SER A 117 -0.67 -14.02 1.90
N PRO A 118 0.19 -13.84 0.89
CA PRO A 118 0.53 -14.89 -0.06
C PRO A 118 1.22 -16.08 0.62
N ILE A 119 1.80 -15.84 1.80
CA ILE A 119 2.47 -16.88 2.58
C ILE A 119 1.46 -17.45 3.57
N ARG A 120 0.92 -18.64 3.26
CA ARG A 120 -0.13 -19.30 4.04
C ARG A 120 0.27 -19.63 5.48
N SER A 121 1.56 -19.82 5.72
CA SER A 121 2.11 -20.16 7.05
C SER A 121 2.19 -18.96 8.01
N ILE A 122 2.05 -17.73 7.51
CA ILE A 122 2.10 -16.55 8.37
C ILE A 122 0.78 -16.38 9.12
N SER A 123 0.88 -16.36 10.43
CA SER A 123 -0.28 -16.16 11.31
C SER A 123 -0.90 -14.78 11.13
N ASN A 124 -2.23 -14.71 11.04
CA ASN A 124 -2.98 -13.45 11.01
C ASN A 124 -2.81 -12.60 12.30
N LYS A 125 -2.20 -13.16 13.35
CA LYS A 125 -1.94 -12.46 14.61
C LYS A 125 -0.79 -11.45 14.50
N ILE A 126 0.13 -11.65 13.53
CA ILE A 126 1.33 -10.83 13.37
C ILE A 126 1.19 -9.71 12.35
N TYR A 127 0.02 -9.54 11.74
CA TYR A 127 -0.31 -8.41 10.90
C TYR A 127 -1.75 -7.95 11.15
N LEU A 128 -2.06 -6.72 10.73
CA LEU A 128 -3.41 -6.15 10.81
C LEU A 128 -4.12 -6.36 9.46
N LYS A 129 -5.32 -6.91 9.50
CA LYS A 129 -6.19 -7.04 8.32
C LYS A 129 -7.50 -6.33 8.59
N PRO A 130 -7.74 -5.15 8.01
CA PRO A 130 -8.99 -4.44 8.20
C PRO A 130 -10.16 -5.20 7.56
N LYS A 131 -11.31 -5.18 8.21
CA LYS A 131 -12.54 -5.86 7.77
C LYS A 131 -13.49 -4.91 7.04
N SER A 132 -13.23 -3.59 7.11
CA SER A 132 -14.02 -2.57 6.46
C SER A 132 -13.16 -1.35 6.11
N ILE A 133 -13.66 -0.49 5.19
CA ILE A 133 -13.02 0.80 4.87
C ILE A 133 -12.94 1.69 6.13
N ARG A 134 -13.97 1.65 6.97
CA ARG A 134 -14.00 2.40 8.23
C ARG A 134 -12.86 1.97 9.15
N GLU A 135 -12.69 0.67 9.35
CA GLU A 135 -11.59 0.13 10.16
C GLU A 135 -10.23 0.49 9.55
N TYR A 136 -10.09 0.36 8.21
CA TYR A 136 -8.87 0.74 7.52
C TYR A 136 -8.46 2.19 7.77
N ARG A 137 -9.41 3.11 7.77
CA ARG A 137 -9.14 4.54 8.02
C ARG A 137 -8.74 4.85 9.46
N GLN A 138 -8.99 3.94 10.39
CA GLN A 138 -8.66 4.08 11.82
C GLN A 138 -7.33 3.42 12.21
N LEU A 139 -6.73 2.63 11.32
CA LEU A 139 -5.45 1.96 11.52
C LEU A 139 -4.26 2.87 11.23
#